data_6b410e9d5f89491642c10bf86ec6a649
#
_entry.id   6b410e9d5f89491642c10bf86ec6a649
#
_cell.length_a   1.000
_cell.length_b   1.000
_cell.length_c   1.000
_cell.angle_alpha   90.00
_cell.angle_beta   90.00
_cell.angle_gamma   90.00
#
_symmetry.space_group_name_H-M   'P 1'
#
loop_
_entity.id
_entity.type
_entity.pdbx_description
1 polymer ?
#
loop_
_entity_poly.entity_id
_entity_poly.type
_entity_poly.pdbx_seq_one_letter_code
_entity_poly.pdbx_strand_id
1 'polypeptide(L)'
;MHYGYWAEFKLWPTGLIFALISSFFGFVFAAPGAVYTYAGHNLDDKTNGIISIAGPVVNIVLALVFLLIGAAIYGPAHYNATMQYIFIVCTLGFSTNSYLAVFNLIPIWNLDGSKVLAWNIIVWIITIAIAGVMTYLSMTMGAENIIRMILGL
;
A
#
# COMPACT_ATOMS: atom_id res chain seq x y z
N MET A 1 20.88 4.82 10.85
CA MET A 1 21.53 4.41 9.57
C MET A 1 22.28 3.10 9.81
N HIS A 2 21.56 1.99 9.74
CA HIS A 2 22.12 0.67 10.14
C HIS A 2 23.09 0.08 9.09
N TYR A 3 23.00 0.55 7.82
CA TYR A 3 23.78 0.03 6.69
C TYR A 3 24.72 1.06 6.04
N GLY A 4 24.89 2.25 6.62
CA GLY A 4 25.80 3.27 6.08
C GLY A 4 25.40 3.92 4.74
N TYR A 5 24.14 3.71 4.31
CA TYR A 5 23.64 4.29 3.07
C TYR A 5 23.01 5.66 3.30
N TRP A 6 23.23 6.56 2.34
CA TRP A 6 22.56 7.86 2.29
C TRP A 6 21.28 7.72 1.46
N ALA A 7 20.16 8.19 1.99
CA ALA A 7 18.87 8.17 1.30
C ALA A 7 18.37 9.61 1.12
N GLU A 8 17.99 9.96 -0.09
CA GLU A 8 17.48 11.27 -0.46
C GLU A 8 16.14 11.12 -1.18
N PHE A 9 15.14 11.89 -0.76
CA PHE A 9 13.87 11.97 -1.50
C PHE A 9 14.04 12.94 -2.66
N LYS A 10 13.81 12.47 -3.89
CA LYS A 10 13.78 13.31 -5.08
C LYS A 10 12.38 13.41 -5.64
N LEU A 11 11.94 14.64 -5.83
CA LEU A 11 10.71 14.93 -6.56
C LEU A 11 10.83 14.44 -8.01
N TRP A 12 9.76 13.82 -8.49
CA TRP A 12 9.65 13.39 -9.87
C TRP A 12 8.63 14.28 -10.60
N PRO A 13 9.08 15.38 -11.28
CA PRO A 13 8.18 16.33 -11.93
C PRO A 13 7.28 15.69 -12.97
N THR A 14 7.81 14.71 -13.72
CA THR A 14 7.03 13.96 -14.72
C THR A 14 5.88 13.16 -14.07
N GLY A 15 6.12 12.57 -12.91
CA GLY A 15 5.10 11.86 -12.14
C GLY A 15 3.99 12.79 -11.62
N LEU A 16 4.33 14.02 -11.26
CA LEU A 16 3.35 15.04 -10.88
C LEU A 16 2.51 15.51 -12.06
N ILE A 17 3.14 15.71 -13.22
CA ILE A 17 2.42 16.06 -14.48
C ILE A 17 1.48 14.91 -14.84
N PHE A 18 1.92 13.65 -14.69
CA PHE A 18 1.10 12.48 -14.97
C PHE A 18 -0.10 12.39 -14.01
N ALA A 19 0.09 12.73 -12.72
CA ALA A 19 -1.00 12.83 -11.77
C ALA A 19 -2.03 13.88 -12.16
N LEU A 20 -1.56 15.05 -12.61
CA LEU A 20 -2.44 16.12 -13.07
C LEU A 20 -3.24 15.70 -14.32
N ILE A 21 -2.57 15.11 -15.31
CA ILE A 21 -3.23 14.65 -16.54
C ILE A 21 -4.23 13.54 -16.24
N SER A 22 -3.87 12.54 -15.43
CA SER A 22 -4.76 11.43 -15.10
C SER A 22 -6.01 11.87 -14.33
N SER A 23 -5.92 12.95 -13.56
CA SER A 23 -7.07 13.50 -12.82
C SER A 23 -8.20 13.98 -13.75
N PHE A 24 -7.89 14.42 -14.97
CA PHE A 24 -8.91 14.78 -15.97
C PHE A 24 -9.70 13.59 -16.49
N PHE A 25 -9.15 12.38 -16.36
CA PHE A 25 -9.83 11.13 -16.75
C PHE A 25 -10.58 10.47 -15.59
N GLY A 26 -10.72 11.16 -14.45
CA GLY A 26 -11.49 10.68 -13.30
C GLY A 26 -10.73 9.72 -12.36
N PHE A 27 -9.42 9.57 -12.57
CA PHE A 27 -8.54 8.83 -11.65
C PHE A 27 -7.24 9.59 -11.43
N VAL A 28 -6.64 9.45 -10.25
CA VAL A 28 -5.36 10.12 -9.93
C VAL A 28 -4.27 9.07 -9.82
N PHE A 29 -3.35 9.12 -10.78
CA PHE A 29 -2.13 8.32 -10.75
C PHE A 29 -0.97 9.22 -10.33
N ALA A 30 -0.67 9.25 -9.02
CA ALA A 30 0.34 10.13 -8.46
C ALA A 30 1.60 9.36 -8.05
N ALA A 31 2.72 9.69 -8.69
CA ALA A 31 4.05 9.29 -8.25
C ALA A 31 4.88 10.57 -8.00
N PRO A 32 4.68 11.25 -6.85
CA PRO A 32 5.26 12.58 -6.62
C PRO A 32 6.77 12.57 -6.47
N GLY A 33 7.38 11.43 -6.19
CA GLY A 33 8.81 11.28 -6.03
C GLY A 33 9.20 9.87 -5.61
N ALA A 34 10.49 9.65 -5.52
CA ALA A 34 11.06 8.39 -5.06
C ALA A 34 12.22 8.65 -4.10
N VAL A 35 12.43 7.71 -3.18
CA VAL A 35 13.63 7.69 -2.33
C VAL A 35 14.74 7.02 -3.11
N TYR A 36 15.80 7.78 -3.39
CA TYR A 36 17.02 7.26 -3.97
C TYR A 36 18.01 6.92 -2.85
N THR A 37 18.44 5.68 -2.82
CA THR A 37 19.45 5.22 -1.87
C THR A 37 20.80 5.24 -2.57
N TYR A 38 21.71 6.06 -2.09
CA TYR A 38 23.09 6.14 -2.58
C TYR A 38 23.96 5.23 -1.72
N ALA A 39 24.43 4.14 -2.33
CA ALA A 39 25.53 3.34 -1.80
C ALA A 39 26.81 3.76 -2.51
N GLY A 40 27.93 3.81 -1.83
CA GLY A 40 29.23 4.04 -2.46
C GLY A 40 29.61 2.96 -3.49
N HIS A 41 28.88 1.84 -3.48
CA HIS A 41 28.83 0.77 -4.48
C HIS A 41 27.38 0.48 -4.84
N ASN A 42 27.13 -0.20 -5.96
CA ASN A 42 25.79 -0.67 -6.34
C ASN A 42 25.20 -1.51 -5.19
N LEU A 43 23.95 -1.21 -4.80
CA LEU A 43 23.19 -2.04 -3.86
C LEU A 43 23.10 -3.45 -4.43
N ASP A 44 23.44 -4.46 -3.62
CA ASP A 44 23.16 -5.84 -3.96
C ASP A 44 21.63 -6.09 -3.99
N ASP A 45 21.20 -7.02 -4.83
CA ASP A 45 19.78 -7.31 -5.05
C ASP A 45 19.04 -7.65 -3.74
N LYS A 46 19.74 -8.31 -2.82
CA LYS A 46 19.16 -8.66 -1.51
C LYS A 46 18.85 -7.43 -0.67
N THR A 47 19.80 -6.52 -0.50
CA THR A 47 19.61 -5.30 0.29
C THR A 47 18.55 -4.40 -0.36
N ASN A 48 18.59 -4.27 -1.70
CA ASN A 48 17.62 -3.50 -2.45
C ASN A 48 16.20 -4.08 -2.31
N GLY A 49 16.05 -5.40 -2.42
CA GLY A 49 14.78 -6.09 -2.25
C GLY A 49 14.20 -5.97 -0.83
N ILE A 50 15.06 -6.09 0.20
CA ILE A 50 14.64 -5.94 1.61
C ILE A 50 14.17 -4.51 1.89
N ILE A 51 14.85 -3.50 1.36
CA ILE A 51 14.43 -2.10 1.52
C ILE A 51 13.11 -1.87 0.79
N SER A 52 12.98 -2.39 -0.43
CA SER A 52 11.82 -2.17 -1.27
C SER A 52 10.54 -2.86 -0.78
N ILE A 53 10.65 -4.03 -0.13
CA ILE A 53 9.46 -4.72 0.40
C ILE A 53 8.85 -4.01 1.62
N ALA A 54 9.61 -3.19 2.32
CA ALA A 54 9.14 -2.52 3.53
C ALA A 54 7.88 -1.66 3.29
N GLY A 55 7.82 -0.93 2.16
CA GLY A 55 6.66 -0.12 1.79
C GLY A 55 5.38 -0.94 1.63
N PRO A 56 5.33 -1.93 0.73
CA PRO A 56 4.19 -2.83 0.57
C PRO A 56 3.77 -3.53 1.86
N VAL A 57 4.72 -4.01 2.68
CA VAL A 57 4.42 -4.67 3.96
C VAL A 57 3.79 -3.69 4.94
N VAL A 58 4.29 -2.47 5.06
CA VAL A 58 3.67 -1.43 5.90
C VAL A 58 2.24 -1.15 5.46
N ASN A 59 1.99 -1.05 4.15
CA ASN A 59 0.64 -0.85 3.64
C ASN A 59 -0.28 -2.03 3.98
N ILE A 60 0.17 -3.28 3.86
CA ILE A 60 -0.62 -4.46 4.29
C ILE A 60 -0.94 -4.38 5.78
N VAL A 61 0.05 -4.08 6.62
CA VAL A 61 -0.16 -3.95 8.07
C VAL A 61 -1.14 -2.83 8.39
N LEU A 62 -0.99 -1.65 7.78
CA LEU A 62 -1.91 -0.54 7.97
C LEU A 62 -3.33 -0.88 7.52
N ALA A 63 -3.49 -1.56 6.39
CA ALA A 63 -4.79 -2.03 5.94
C ALA A 63 -5.46 -2.93 7.00
N LEU A 64 -4.73 -3.91 7.54
CA LEU A 64 -5.24 -4.78 8.60
C LEU A 64 -5.58 -4.00 9.88
N VAL A 65 -4.76 -3.04 10.27
CA VAL A 65 -5.03 -2.17 11.43
C VAL A 65 -6.32 -1.39 11.23
N PHE A 66 -6.51 -0.78 10.07
CA PHE A 66 -7.76 -0.07 9.74
C PHE A 66 -8.97 -0.99 9.76
N LEU A 67 -8.84 -2.21 9.21
CA LEU A 67 -9.91 -3.21 9.22
C LEU A 67 -10.30 -3.60 10.65
N LEU A 68 -9.32 -3.85 11.53
CA LEU A 68 -9.55 -4.21 12.93
C LEU A 68 -10.19 -3.08 13.73
N ILE A 69 -9.71 -1.83 13.54
CA ILE A 69 -10.33 -0.66 14.19
C ILE A 69 -11.77 -0.50 13.68
N GLY A 70 -12.01 -0.61 12.38
CA GLY A 70 -13.35 -0.56 11.80
C GLY A 70 -14.28 -1.61 12.39
N ALA A 71 -13.80 -2.86 12.56
CA ALA A 71 -14.56 -3.93 13.18
C ALA A 71 -14.90 -3.63 14.66
N ALA A 72 -13.94 -3.09 15.42
CA ALA A 72 -14.13 -2.75 16.82
C ALA A 72 -15.19 -1.65 17.04
N ILE A 73 -15.31 -0.70 16.11
CA ILE A 73 -16.25 0.43 16.21
C ILE A 73 -17.52 0.25 15.38
N TYR A 74 -17.71 -0.90 14.74
CA TYR A 74 -18.84 -1.14 13.83
C TYR A 74 -20.20 -0.90 14.51
N GLY A 75 -20.43 -1.46 15.70
CA GLY A 75 -21.65 -1.23 16.47
C GLY A 75 -21.86 0.25 16.84
N PRO A 76 -20.92 0.91 17.54
CA PRO A 76 -21.02 2.34 17.87
C PRO A 76 -21.17 3.27 16.68
N ALA A 77 -20.64 2.93 15.52
CA ALA A 77 -20.74 3.74 14.30
C ALA A 77 -22.20 3.91 13.80
N HIS A 78 -23.11 3.01 14.16
CA HIS A 78 -24.52 3.12 13.80
C HIS A 78 -25.31 4.14 14.61
N TYR A 79 -24.81 4.52 15.80
CA TYR A 79 -25.54 5.38 16.74
C TYR A 79 -24.82 6.69 17.05
N ASN A 80 -23.59 6.88 16.57
CA ASN A 80 -22.76 8.05 16.87
C ASN A 80 -22.10 8.58 15.59
N ALA A 81 -22.44 9.82 15.21
CA ALA A 81 -21.91 10.44 14.00
C ALA A 81 -20.37 10.51 13.96
N THR A 82 -19.72 10.81 15.10
CA THR A 82 -18.25 10.84 15.15
C THR A 82 -17.66 9.46 14.86
N MET A 83 -18.22 8.38 15.44
CA MET A 83 -17.78 7.01 15.19
C MET A 83 -18.05 6.59 13.75
N GLN A 84 -19.12 7.08 13.14
CA GLN A 84 -19.42 6.85 11.73
C GLN A 84 -18.33 7.47 10.82
N TYR A 85 -17.87 8.70 11.09
CA TYR A 85 -16.77 9.29 10.33
C TYR A 85 -15.47 8.50 10.49
N ILE A 86 -15.14 8.08 11.71
CA ILE A 86 -13.96 7.23 11.96
C ILE A 86 -14.08 5.91 11.22
N PHE A 87 -15.27 5.30 11.19
CA PHE A 87 -15.54 4.07 10.46
C PHE A 87 -15.31 4.26 8.95
N ILE A 88 -15.78 5.35 8.37
CA ILE A 88 -15.53 5.69 6.95
C ILE A 88 -14.02 5.82 6.68
N VAL A 89 -13.28 6.50 7.56
CA VAL A 89 -11.82 6.60 7.45
C VAL A 89 -11.17 5.22 7.51
N CYS A 90 -11.65 4.34 8.38
CA CYS A 90 -11.13 2.97 8.49
C CYS A 90 -11.39 2.14 7.22
N THR A 91 -12.59 2.22 6.66
CA THR A 91 -12.93 1.49 5.42
C THR A 91 -12.14 1.99 4.23
N LEU A 92 -11.98 3.30 4.09
CA LEU A 92 -11.14 3.92 3.07
C LEU A 92 -9.65 3.58 3.29
N GLY A 93 -9.19 3.61 4.55
CA GLY A 93 -7.82 3.27 4.92
C GLY A 93 -7.47 1.83 4.56
N PHE A 94 -8.36 0.87 4.84
CA PHE A 94 -8.20 -0.51 4.39
C PHE A 94 -8.08 -0.63 2.88
N SER A 95 -9.03 -0.04 2.14
CA SER A 95 -9.08 -0.13 0.69
C SER A 95 -7.86 0.52 0.03
N THR A 96 -7.51 1.73 0.44
CA THR A 96 -6.39 2.48 -0.13
C THR A 96 -5.05 1.78 0.13
N ASN A 97 -4.81 1.32 1.36
CA ASN A 97 -3.55 0.66 1.68
C ASN A 97 -3.42 -0.71 0.99
N SER A 98 -4.52 -1.48 0.86
CA SER A 98 -4.53 -2.72 0.10
C SER A 98 -4.16 -2.48 -1.36
N TYR A 99 -4.76 -1.48 -1.99
CA TYR A 99 -4.47 -1.10 -3.37
C TYR A 99 -3.02 -0.63 -3.54
N LEU A 100 -2.52 0.23 -2.65
CA LEU A 100 -1.14 0.73 -2.69
C LEU A 100 -0.11 -0.40 -2.55
N ALA A 101 -0.40 -1.41 -1.72
CA ALA A 101 0.46 -2.57 -1.58
C ALA A 101 0.57 -3.36 -2.90
N VAL A 102 -0.57 -3.68 -3.54
CA VAL A 102 -0.57 -4.35 -4.85
C VAL A 102 0.16 -3.51 -5.89
N PHE A 103 -0.18 -2.22 -5.97
CA PHE A 103 0.39 -1.32 -6.95
C PHE A 103 1.92 -1.28 -6.88
N ASN A 104 2.47 -1.13 -5.67
CA ASN A 104 3.92 -1.10 -5.47
C ASN A 104 4.60 -2.45 -5.75
N LEU A 105 3.85 -3.57 -5.67
CA LEU A 105 4.37 -4.92 -5.96
C LEU A 105 4.29 -5.31 -7.42
N ILE A 106 3.70 -4.48 -8.30
CA ILE A 106 3.73 -4.72 -9.75
C ILE A 106 5.20 -4.69 -10.22
N PRO A 107 5.70 -5.72 -10.94
CA PRO A 107 7.11 -5.80 -11.31
C PRO A 107 7.41 -4.99 -12.60
N ILE A 108 7.08 -3.70 -12.60
CA ILE A 108 7.23 -2.81 -13.75
C ILE A 108 8.13 -1.64 -13.37
N TRP A 109 9.08 -1.28 -14.23
CA TRP A 109 10.01 -0.16 -14.08
C TRP A 109 10.70 -0.11 -12.71
N ASN A 110 10.65 1.06 -12.05
CA ASN A 110 11.28 1.34 -10.76
C ASN A 110 10.37 1.05 -9.55
N LEU A 111 9.21 0.41 -9.76
CA LEU A 111 8.35 0.01 -8.63
C LEU A 111 9.06 -1.03 -7.77
N ASP A 112 8.66 -1.08 -6.51
CA ASP A 112 9.32 -1.97 -5.53
C ASP A 112 9.19 -3.45 -5.89
N GLY A 113 8.11 -3.83 -6.57
CA GLY A 113 7.87 -5.20 -7.02
C GLY A 113 8.97 -5.76 -7.91
N SER A 114 9.58 -4.96 -8.79
CA SER A 114 10.70 -5.40 -9.63
C SER A 114 11.95 -5.76 -8.81
N LYS A 115 12.23 -4.97 -7.77
CA LYS A 115 13.39 -5.15 -6.88
C LYS A 115 13.19 -6.35 -5.95
N VAL A 116 11.97 -6.51 -5.41
CA VAL A 116 11.60 -7.66 -4.56
C VAL A 116 11.65 -8.96 -5.38
N LEU A 117 11.14 -8.94 -6.60
CA LEU A 117 11.19 -10.10 -7.51
C LEU A 117 12.63 -10.50 -7.86
N ALA A 118 13.50 -9.53 -8.15
CA ALA A 118 14.92 -9.77 -8.41
C ALA A 118 15.64 -10.39 -7.21
N TRP A 119 15.26 -9.96 -5.97
CA TRP A 119 15.83 -10.53 -4.76
C TRP A 119 15.27 -11.92 -4.44
N ASN A 120 13.94 -12.06 -4.35
CA ASN A 120 13.32 -13.33 -3.93
C ASN A 120 11.89 -13.46 -4.47
N ILE A 121 11.75 -14.38 -5.45
CA ILE A 121 10.46 -14.65 -6.09
C ILE A 121 9.40 -15.18 -5.12
N ILE A 122 9.78 -15.98 -4.10
CA ILE A 122 8.84 -16.56 -3.14
C ILE A 122 8.25 -15.45 -2.26
N VAL A 123 9.11 -14.56 -1.76
CA VAL A 123 8.69 -13.40 -0.96
C VAL A 123 7.76 -12.52 -1.79
N TRP A 124 8.10 -12.27 -3.04
CA TRP A 124 7.27 -11.47 -3.95
C TRP A 124 5.90 -12.13 -4.18
N ILE A 125 5.85 -13.45 -4.50
CA ILE A 125 4.58 -14.16 -4.72
C ILE A 125 3.68 -14.11 -3.48
N ILE A 126 4.23 -14.39 -2.30
CA ILE A 126 3.45 -14.38 -1.06
C ILE A 126 2.87 -12.98 -0.80
N THR A 127 3.71 -11.96 -0.90
CA THR A 127 3.30 -10.60 -0.57
C THR A 127 2.27 -10.05 -1.56
N ILE A 128 2.47 -10.27 -2.87
CA ILE A 128 1.52 -9.82 -3.90
C ILE A 128 0.20 -10.61 -3.84
N ALA A 129 0.24 -11.90 -3.47
CA ALA A 129 -0.96 -12.70 -3.30
C ALA A 129 -1.80 -12.19 -2.12
N ILE A 130 -1.19 -11.90 -0.97
CA ILE A 130 -1.87 -11.33 0.20
C ILE A 130 -2.50 -9.96 -0.17
N ALA A 131 -1.70 -9.05 -0.72
CA ALA A 131 -2.17 -7.73 -1.11
C ALA A 131 -3.27 -7.81 -2.19
N GLY A 132 -3.12 -8.73 -3.16
CA GLY A 132 -4.09 -8.96 -4.21
C GLY A 132 -5.42 -9.48 -3.69
N VAL A 133 -5.42 -10.43 -2.77
CA VAL A 133 -6.65 -10.92 -2.11
C VAL A 133 -7.34 -9.79 -1.34
N MET A 134 -6.59 -9.02 -0.54
CA MET A 134 -7.15 -7.89 0.21
C MET A 134 -7.78 -6.86 -0.72
N THR A 135 -7.10 -6.51 -1.82
CA THR A 135 -7.60 -5.56 -2.81
C THR A 135 -8.83 -6.12 -3.53
N TYR A 136 -8.81 -7.38 -3.96
CA TYR A 136 -9.93 -8.03 -4.62
C TYR A 136 -11.18 -8.04 -3.72
N LEU A 137 -11.03 -8.45 -2.46
CA LEU A 137 -12.13 -8.44 -1.50
C LEU A 137 -12.65 -7.02 -1.24
N SER A 138 -11.75 -6.04 -1.14
CA SER A 138 -12.13 -4.63 -0.99
C SER A 138 -12.94 -4.12 -2.17
N MET A 139 -12.57 -4.47 -3.40
CA MET A 139 -13.23 -4.00 -4.62
C MET A 139 -14.57 -4.70 -4.88
N THR A 140 -14.68 -5.99 -4.54
CA THR A 140 -15.87 -6.80 -4.84
C THR A 140 -16.93 -6.74 -3.75
N MET A 141 -16.51 -6.79 -2.49
CA MET A 141 -17.41 -6.82 -1.34
C MET A 141 -17.51 -5.47 -0.64
N GLY A 142 -16.44 -4.67 -0.71
CA GLY A 142 -16.26 -3.47 0.11
C GLY A 142 -15.82 -3.79 1.55
N ALA A 143 -15.08 -2.86 2.15
CA ALA A 143 -14.51 -3.06 3.48
C ALA A 143 -15.57 -3.28 4.58
N GLU A 144 -16.72 -2.64 4.47
CA GLU A 144 -17.83 -2.81 5.43
C GLU A 144 -18.37 -4.24 5.43
N ASN A 145 -18.64 -4.83 4.26
CA ASN A 145 -19.13 -6.21 4.19
C ASN A 145 -18.09 -7.24 4.67
N ILE A 146 -16.81 -6.97 4.46
CA ILE A 146 -15.73 -7.78 5.02
C ILE A 146 -15.80 -7.73 6.56
N ILE A 147 -15.99 -6.54 7.14
CA ILE A 147 -16.14 -6.36 8.59
C ILE A 147 -17.36 -7.11 9.11
N ARG A 148 -18.51 -6.99 8.43
CA ARG A 148 -19.72 -7.73 8.81
C ARG A 148 -19.51 -9.24 8.80
N MET A 149 -18.86 -9.75 7.77
CA MET A 149 -18.52 -11.18 7.67
C MET A 149 -17.59 -11.63 8.82
N ILE A 150 -16.60 -10.82 9.19
CA ILE A 150 -15.70 -11.12 10.32
C ILE A 150 -16.47 -11.15 11.64
N LEU A 151 -17.47 -10.27 11.80
CA LEU A 151 -18.29 -10.18 13.00
C LEU A 151 -19.45 -11.21 13.01
N GLY A 152 -19.65 -11.97 11.94
CA GLY A 152 -20.73 -12.94 11.82
C GLY A 152 -22.12 -12.32 11.63
N LEU A 153 -22.19 -11.14 10.97
CA LEU A 153 -23.41 -10.34 10.76
C LEU A 153 -23.88 -10.40 9.31
#